data_6092865ccdb975e6d41f03402f7b575a
#
_entry.id   6092865ccdb975e6d41f03402f7b575a
#
_cell.length_a   1.000
_cell.length_b   1.000
_cell.length_c   1.000
_cell.angle_alpha   90.00
_cell.angle_beta   90.00
_cell.angle_gamma   90.00
#
_symmetry.space_group_name_H-M   'P 1'
#
loop_
_entity.id
_entity.type
_entity.pdbx_description
1 polymer ?
#
loop_
_entity_poly.entity_id
_entity_poly.type
_entity_poly.pdbx_seq_one_letter_code
_entity_poly.pdbx_strand_id
1 'polypeptide(L)'
;MSLIYLSSSSSEAEPLSMRIASQCESILGSGCFLSKNNEKFSTQKIRLEIEACDVLIVVITKTISEGTEDISPYNLIDNERIRLEIISAINKDILIMPVLIDDAKLPEKGNIPGALKKLLDYKPYHLREVFWSEDLEVLLEHLEEELSFIKEVKEKLSESVEVNYQRLAEFDGRKPAKFNLESSDFLQLRKMIEAEMIFLQKARGIGDKIAEKNALSALGLAYSRLGQTRKAIQYFQEQLNISQGLGYFEEVCGLLASLGDAYAVSGNIDRAKSYYEEQRVLAESKGLHTYVGTSYNGLGFVFVKQDKIEKAIDCYLKALESYCELKDHEKQLELLVGIGLNYRKLEHWEKAIECLEQALKIAKYIENRKEEIHIRVDLAEALFKLEKHHLAITQINQAVGQLKIIQTPWSSSLMRRIELLQNLWTEERT
;
A
#
# COMPACT_ATOMS: atom_id res chain seq x y z
N MET A 1 7.67 -14.58 -9.70
CA MET A 1 8.90 -14.49 -10.50
C MET A 1 8.96 -13.09 -11.07
N SER A 2 10.07 -12.40 -10.90
CA SER A 2 10.26 -11.08 -11.48
C SER A 2 10.59 -11.24 -12.97
N LEU A 3 10.10 -10.31 -13.79
CA LEU A 3 10.28 -10.33 -15.23
C LEU A 3 11.06 -9.09 -15.69
N ILE A 4 12.12 -9.30 -16.44
CA ILE A 4 12.99 -8.25 -16.96
C ILE A 4 12.84 -8.21 -18.48
N TYR A 5 12.66 -7.01 -19.04
CA TYR A 5 12.68 -6.80 -20.48
C TYR A 5 13.98 -6.11 -20.89
N LEU A 6 14.71 -6.67 -21.85
CA LEU A 6 15.94 -6.09 -22.38
C LEU A 6 15.70 -5.56 -23.79
N SER A 7 15.91 -4.27 -23.96
CA SER A 7 15.84 -3.55 -25.21
C SER A 7 17.26 -3.22 -25.70
N SER A 8 17.54 -3.44 -26.97
CA SER A 8 18.86 -3.22 -27.58
C SER A 8 18.79 -2.05 -28.57
N SER A 9 19.66 -1.04 -28.40
CA SER A 9 19.68 0.14 -29.27
C SER A 9 20.12 -0.13 -30.70
N SER A 10 20.85 -1.22 -30.94
CA SER A 10 21.35 -1.62 -32.25
C SER A 10 21.48 -3.15 -32.37
N SER A 11 21.73 -3.65 -33.57
CA SER A 11 22.10 -5.06 -33.80
C SER A 11 23.41 -5.46 -33.10
N GLU A 12 24.32 -4.52 -32.90
CA GLU A 12 25.57 -4.70 -32.15
C GLU A 12 25.34 -4.85 -30.65
N ALA A 13 24.28 -4.28 -30.13
CA ALA A 13 23.89 -4.38 -28.73
C ALA A 13 23.18 -5.71 -28.39
N GLU A 14 22.64 -6.44 -29.39
CA GLU A 14 21.92 -7.70 -29.14
C GLU A 14 22.77 -8.78 -28.43
N PRO A 15 24.04 -9.08 -28.84
CA PRO A 15 24.86 -10.04 -28.13
C PRO A 15 25.13 -9.66 -26.68
N LEU A 16 25.30 -8.36 -26.42
CA LEU A 16 25.52 -7.82 -25.08
C LEU A 16 24.27 -7.94 -24.21
N SER A 17 23.10 -7.65 -24.80
CA SER A 17 21.81 -7.87 -24.13
C SER A 17 21.56 -9.34 -23.79
N MET A 18 21.92 -10.27 -24.68
CA MET A 18 21.85 -11.70 -24.40
C MET A 18 22.78 -12.11 -23.26
N ARG A 19 23.98 -11.53 -23.21
CA ARG A 19 24.92 -11.79 -22.12
C ARG A 19 24.43 -11.30 -20.79
N ILE A 20 23.84 -10.10 -20.74
CA ILE A 20 23.19 -9.55 -19.54
C ILE A 20 22.00 -10.45 -19.14
N ALA A 21 21.13 -10.83 -20.07
CA ALA A 21 19.98 -11.69 -19.79
C ALA A 21 20.38 -13.03 -19.17
N SER A 22 21.38 -13.69 -19.75
CA SER A 22 21.90 -14.96 -19.23
C SER A 22 22.41 -14.85 -17.80
N GLN A 23 23.05 -13.75 -17.44
CA GLN A 23 23.52 -13.50 -16.08
C GLN A 23 22.35 -13.18 -15.13
N CYS A 24 21.38 -12.39 -15.57
CA CYS A 24 20.15 -12.13 -14.80
C CYS A 24 19.38 -13.43 -14.50
N GLU A 25 19.24 -14.31 -15.47
CA GLU A 25 18.60 -15.63 -15.29
C GLU A 25 19.39 -16.53 -14.34
N SER A 26 20.72 -16.55 -14.48
CA SER A 26 21.59 -17.40 -13.67
C SER A 26 21.69 -16.96 -12.22
N ILE A 27 21.79 -15.66 -11.96
CA ILE A 27 22.06 -15.10 -10.62
C ILE A 27 20.77 -14.74 -9.90
N LEU A 28 19.83 -14.10 -10.60
CA LEU A 28 18.60 -13.58 -9.98
C LEU A 28 17.40 -14.54 -10.10
N GLY A 29 17.52 -15.61 -10.89
CA GLY A 29 16.42 -16.53 -11.19
C GLY A 29 15.22 -15.83 -11.85
N SER A 30 15.46 -14.68 -12.49
CA SER A 30 14.44 -13.85 -13.13
C SER A 30 14.25 -14.23 -14.58
N GLY A 31 13.01 -14.30 -15.06
CA GLY A 31 12.74 -14.50 -16.49
C GLY A 31 13.11 -13.26 -17.29
N CYS A 32 13.78 -13.43 -18.44
CA CYS A 32 14.17 -12.32 -19.30
C CYS A 32 13.49 -12.40 -20.66
N PHE A 33 12.92 -11.28 -21.10
CA PHE A 33 12.45 -11.08 -22.48
C PHE A 33 13.47 -10.23 -23.23
N LEU A 34 13.85 -10.71 -24.42
CA LEU A 34 14.79 -10.02 -25.30
C LEU A 34 14.06 -9.39 -26.49
N SER A 35 14.28 -8.10 -26.69
CA SER A 35 13.86 -7.39 -27.90
C SER A 35 14.69 -7.86 -29.10
N LYS A 36 14.02 -8.33 -30.19
CA LYS A 36 14.69 -8.79 -31.40
C LYS A 36 14.54 -7.77 -32.52
N ASN A 37 15.61 -7.14 -32.96
CA ASN A 37 15.59 -6.05 -33.93
C ASN A 37 15.09 -6.45 -35.35
N ASN A 38 15.14 -7.72 -35.71
CA ASN A 38 14.87 -8.19 -37.07
C ASN A 38 13.45 -8.75 -37.29
N GLU A 39 12.58 -8.79 -36.29
CA GLU A 39 11.19 -9.28 -36.43
C GLU A 39 10.20 -8.16 -36.71
N LYS A 40 9.24 -8.40 -37.62
CA LYS A 40 8.07 -7.51 -37.76
C LYS A 40 7.34 -7.47 -36.40
N PHE A 41 7.35 -6.32 -35.76
CA PHE A 41 6.74 -6.14 -34.46
C PHE A 41 5.31 -5.65 -34.54
N SER A 42 4.47 -6.13 -33.64
CA SER A 42 3.15 -5.59 -33.39
C SER A 42 3.22 -4.66 -32.18
N THR A 43 2.79 -3.43 -32.32
CA THR A 43 2.70 -2.44 -31.23
C THR A 43 1.93 -2.98 -30.02
N GLN A 44 0.89 -3.79 -30.27
CA GLN A 44 0.12 -4.42 -29.21
C GLN A 44 0.91 -5.51 -28.48
N LYS A 45 1.72 -6.30 -29.18
CA LYS A 45 2.57 -7.34 -28.58
C LYS A 45 3.63 -6.71 -27.66
N ILE A 46 4.32 -5.66 -28.13
CA ILE A 46 5.30 -4.92 -27.33
C ILE A 46 4.68 -4.39 -26.05
N ARG A 47 3.52 -3.75 -26.14
CA ARG A 47 2.82 -3.23 -24.97
C ARG A 47 2.53 -4.32 -23.94
N LEU A 48 2.00 -5.45 -24.37
CA LEU A 48 1.69 -6.57 -23.47
C LEU A 48 2.94 -7.17 -22.81
N GLU A 49 4.03 -7.31 -23.57
CA GLU A 49 5.30 -7.80 -23.04
C GLU A 49 5.90 -6.84 -22.00
N ILE A 50 5.88 -5.52 -22.29
CA ILE A 50 6.35 -4.49 -21.35
C ILE A 50 5.44 -4.43 -20.11
N GLU A 51 4.13 -4.46 -20.28
CA GLU A 51 3.17 -4.44 -19.15
C GLU A 51 3.33 -5.63 -18.19
N ALA A 52 3.87 -6.74 -18.68
CA ALA A 52 4.13 -7.93 -17.86
C ALA A 52 5.48 -7.86 -17.10
N CYS A 53 6.33 -6.88 -17.39
CA CYS A 53 7.67 -6.79 -16.84
C CYS A 53 7.75 -5.87 -15.61
N ASP A 54 8.72 -6.15 -14.76
CA ASP A 54 9.01 -5.35 -13.55
C ASP A 54 10.06 -4.26 -13.85
N VAL A 55 10.99 -4.56 -14.77
CA VAL A 55 12.10 -3.69 -15.15
C VAL A 55 12.31 -3.72 -16.65
N LEU A 56 12.58 -2.56 -17.25
CA LEU A 56 13.09 -2.42 -18.62
C LEU A 56 14.56 -2.01 -18.59
N ILE A 57 15.45 -2.89 -19.07
CA ILE A 57 16.86 -2.56 -19.29
C ILE A 57 17.04 -2.11 -20.74
N VAL A 58 17.55 -0.90 -20.94
CA VAL A 58 17.84 -0.35 -22.29
C VAL A 58 19.33 -0.33 -22.50
N VAL A 59 19.83 -1.25 -23.32
CA VAL A 59 21.26 -1.38 -23.65
C VAL A 59 21.61 -0.46 -24.83
N ILE A 60 22.51 0.48 -24.58
CA ILE A 60 22.91 1.55 -25.48
C ILE A 60 24.38 1.39 -25.83
N THR A 61 24.67 1.24 -27.12
CA THR A 61 26.05 1.18 -27.66
C THR A 61 26.35 2.43 -28.47
N LYS A 62 27.63 2.71 -28.66
CA LYS A 62 28.09 3.65 -29.71
C LYS A 62 27.67 3.15 -31.09
N THR A 63 27.10 4.02 -31.88
CA THR A 63 26.93 3.73 -33.30
C THR A 63 27.97 4.52 -34.09
N ILE A 64 28.79 3.83 -34.84
CA ILE A 64 29.69 4.42 -35.82
C ILE A 64 28.91 4.53 -37.11
N SER A 65 28.47 5.75 -37.48
CA SER A 65 27.92 6.00 -38.79
C SER A 65 29.10 5.96 -39.81
N GLU A 66 29.01 5.09 -40.81
CA GLU A 66 29.98 5.05 -41.89
C GLU A 66 30.10 6.46 -42.55
N GLY A 67 31.24 7.11 -42.32
CA GLY A 67 31.64 8.33 -43.05
C GLY A 67 31.63 9.65 -42.31
N THR A 68 31.28 9.72 -41.03
CA THR A 68 31.42 10.94 -40.23
C THR A 68 32.00 10.64 -38.84
N GLU A 69 32.99 11.44 -38.41
CA GLU A 69 33.56 11.34 -37.05
C GLU A 69 32.58 11.80 -35.94
N ASP A 70 31.35 12.12 -36.31
CA ASP A 70 30.31 12.54 -35.34
C ASP A 70 29.70 11.32 -34.64
N ILE A 71 30.02 11.20 -33.38
CA ILE A 71 29.41 10.26 -32.44
C ILE A 71 27.95 10.69 -32.23
N SER A 72 27.05 10.07 -32.99
CA SER A 72 25.63 10.40 -32.84
C SER A 72 24.90 9.40 -31.95
N PRO A 73 24.25 9.84 -30.89
CA PRO A 73 23.38 8.99 -30.06
C PRO A 73 22.03 8.66 -30.74
N TYR A 74 21.96 8.77 -32.08
CA TYR A 74 20.70 8.80 -32.83
C TYR A 74 19.93 7.48 -32.88
N ASN A 75 20.55 6.33 -32.63
CA ASN A 75 19.84 5.05 -32.74
C ASN A 75 18.71 4.85 -31.71
N LEU A 76 18.78 5.48 -30.57
CA LEU A 76 17.66 5.47 -29.58
C LEU A 76 16.45 6.26 -30.09
N ILE A 77 16.70 7.31 -30.90
CA ILE A 77 15.68 8.25 -31.37
C ILE A 77 15.06 7.75 -32.68
N ASP A 78 15.85 7.15 -33.54
CA ASP A 78 15.43 6.72 -34.87
C ASP A 78 14.82 5.32 -34.90
N ASN A 79 15.10 4.47 -33.90
CA ASN A 79 14.50 3.16 -33.78
C ASN A 79 13.08 3.25 -33.20
N GLU A 80 12.08 3.12 -34.08
CA GLU A 80 10.67 3.21 -33.72
C GLU A 80 10.28 2.20 -32.64
N ARG A 81 10.84 1.00 -32.67
CA ARG A 81 10.56 -0.06 -31.72
C ARG A 81 11.03 0.31 -30.32
N ILE A 82 12.27 0.73 -30.15
CA ILE A 82 12.84 1.14 -28.87
C ILE A 82 12.07 2.32 -28.30
N ARG A 83 11.69 3.28 -29.13
CA ARG A 83 10.84 4.39 -28.70
C ARG A 83 9.52 3.88 -28.12
N LEU A 84 8.87 2.92 -28.79
CA LEU A 84 7.62 2.33 -28.30
C LEU A 84 7.82 1.56 -26.98
N GLU A 85 8.92 0.82 -26.86
CA GLU A 85 9.26 0.10 -25.64
C GLU A 85 9.47 1.06 -24.46
N ILE A 86 10.29 2.10 -24.63
CA ILE A 86 10.55 3.11 -23.61
C ILE A 86 9.29 3.91 -23.26
N ILE A 87 8.52 4.35 -24.26
CA ILE A 87 7.27 5.09 -24.02
C ILE A 87 6.25 4.20 -23.29
N SER A 88 6.16 2.92 -23.65
CA SER A 88 5.25 1.99 -22.98
C SER A 88 5.65 1.78 -21.51
N ALA A 89 6.94 1.63 -21.23
CA ALA A 89 7.46 1.53 -19.87
C ALA A 89 7.23 2.82 -19.06
N ILE A 90 7.48 3.99 -19.67
CA ILE A 90 7.21 5.30 -19.04
C ILE A 90 5.71 5.45 -18.69
N ASN A 91 4.82 5.07 -19.60
CA ASN A 91 3.38 5.18 -19.39
C ASN A 91 2.82 4.20 -18.36
N LYS A 92 3.51 3.12 -18.12
CA LYS A 92 3.16 2.08 -17.12
C LYS A 92 3.99 2.20 -15.85
N ASP A 93 4.81 3.25 -15.76
CA ASP A 93 5.70 3.51 -14.62
C ASP A 93 6.61 2.30 -14.25
N ILE A 94 7.02 1.54 -15.27
CA ILE A 94 7.97 0.45 -15.12
C ILE A 94 9.36 1.06 -14.92
N LEU A 95 10.13 0.49 -14.02
CA LEU A 95 11.51 0.93 -13.77
C LEU A 95 12.35 0.79 -15.05
N ILE A 96 12.99 1.87 -15.48
CA ILE A 96 13.89 1.86 -16.64
C ILE A 96 15.33 1.99 -16.16
N MET A 97 16.18 1.07 -16.61
CA MET A 97 17.62 1.08 -16.31
C MET A 97 18.41 1.26 -17.61
N PRO A 98 18.87 2.48 -17.94
CA PRO A 98 19.75 2.70 -19.07
C PRO A 98 21.13 2.10 -18.80
N VAL A 99 21.61 1.24 -19.68
CA VAL A 99 22.94 0.62 -19.62
C VAL A 99 23.76 1.10 -20.79
N LEU A 100 24.81 1.84 -20.52
CA LEU A 100 25.72 2.42 -21.50
C LEU A 100 26.96 1.53 -21.64
N ILE A 101 27.25 1.09 -22.86
CA ILE A 101 28.40 0.25 -23.15
C ILE A 101 29.59 1.14 -23.52
N ASP A 102 30.70 0.93 -22.85
CA ASP A 102 31.95 1.68 -23.00
C ASP A 102 31.75 3.20 -22.89
N ASP A 103 32.08 3.96 -23.93
CA ASP A 103 31.92 5.40 -23.96
C ASP A 103 30.57 5.88 -24.52
N ALA A 104 29.55 5.01 -24.59
CA ALA A 104 28.21 5.43 -25.02
C ALA A 104 27.65 6.48 -24.05
N LYS A 105 26.83 7.39 -24.60
CA LYS A 105 26.22 8.48 -23.83
C LYS A 105 24.72 8.55 -24.08
N LEU A 106 23.97 9.00 -23.09
CA LEU A 106 22.57 9.36 -23.29
C LEU A 106 22.48 10.62 -24.19
N PRO A 107 21.42 10.74 -24.99
CA PRO A 107 21.19 11.93 -25.82
C PRO A 107 21.04 13.18 -24.95
N GLU A 108 21.44 14.32 -25.47
CA GLU A 108 21.26 15.61 -24.79
C GLU A 108 19.78 16.00 -24.73
N LYS A 109 19.36 16.72 -23.70
CA LYS A 109 17.97 17.11 -23.42
C LYS A 109 17.30 17.88 -24.59
N GLY A 110 18.10 18.58 -25.42
CA GLY A 110 17.63 19.31 -26.60
C GLY A 110 17.33 18.42 -27.80
N ASN A 111 17.96 17.25 -27.90
CA ASN A 111 17.95 16.38 -29.06
C ASN A 111 17.02 15.16 -28.90
N ILE A 112 16.23 15.09 -27.81
CA ILE A 112 15.34 13.96 -27.52
C ILE A 112 13.87 14.38 -27.63
N PRO A 113 13.00 13.56 -28.27
CA PRO A 113 11.56 13.81 -28.32
C PRO A 113 10.94 13.95 -26.94
N GLY A 114 9.92 14.81 -26.82
CA GLY A 114 9.30 15.14 -25.53
C GLY A 114 8.84 13.92 -24.72
N ALA A 115 8.31 12.90 -25.41
CA ALA A 115 7.85 11.67 -24.77
C ALA A 115 8.99 10.81 -24.15
N LEU A 116 10.23 10.97 -24.63
CA LEU A 116 11.39 10.23 -24.14
C LEU A 116 12.22 11.01 -23.11
N LYS A 117 11.88 12.27 -22.83
CA LYS A 117 12.66 13.13 -21.89
C LYS A 117 12.76 12.51 -20.49
N LYS A 118 11.78 11.75 -20.06
CA LYS A 118 11.80 11.03 -18.80
C LYS A 118 12.93 9.99 -18.71
N LEU A 119 13.43 9.47 -19.84
CA LEU A 119 14.59 8.55 -19.84
C LEU A 119 15.84 9.18 -19.22
N LEU A 120 15.99 10.51 -19.37
CA LEU A 120 17.13 11.25 -18.82
C LEU A 120 17.06 11.45 -17.30
N ASP A 121 15.92 11.14 -16.68
CA ASP A 121 15.73 11.22 -15.23
C ASP A 121 16.22 9.95 -14.52
N TYR A 122 16.49 8.87 -15.28
CA TYR A 122 17.03 7.63 -14.75
C TYR A 122 18.56 7.66 -14.72
N LYS A 123 19.15 7.11 -13.66
CA LYS A 123 20.61 6.99 -13.53
C LYS A 123 21.14 5.94 -14.51
N PRO A 124 22.07 6.28 -15.42
CA PRO A 124 22.66 5.30 -16.31
C PRO A 124 23.71 4.44 -15.59
N TYR A 125 23.82 3.19 -16.01
CA TYR A 125 24.88 2.25 -15.63
C TYR A 125 25.87 2.12 -16.76
N HIS A 126 27.16 2.07 -16.43
CA HIS A 126 28.23 1.92 -17.42
C HIS A 126 28.80 0.52 -17.35
N LEU A 127 28.79 -0.21 -18.47
CA LEU A 127 29.46 -1.50 -18.62
C LEU A 127 30.61 -1.33 -19.61
N ARG A 128 31.83 -1.45 -19.14
CA ARG A 128 33.06 -1.37 -19.94
C ARG A 128 33.47 -2.79 -20.34
N GLU A 129 33.74 -3.05 -21.61
CA GLU A 129 34.12 -4.40 -22.06
C GLU A 129 35.36 -4.94 -21.32
N VAL A 130 36.30 -4.05 -20.99
CA VAL A 130 37.55 -4.40 -20.27
C VAL A 130 37.27 -4.76 -18.79
N PHE A 131 36.26 -4.18 -18.17
CA PHE A 131 35.87 -4.39 -16.77
C PHE A 131 34.50 -5.03 -16.65
N TRP A 132 34.10 -5.80 -17.66
CA TRP A 132 32.75 -6.33 -17.79
C TRP A 132 32.23 -7.04 -16.54
N SER A 133 33.04 -7.89 -15.93
CA SER A 133 32.60 -8.69 -14.75
C SER A 133 32.33 -7.80 -13.53
N GLU A 134 33.19 -6.82 -13.29
CA GLU A 134 33.06 -5.90 -12.15
C GLU A 134 31.90 -4.93 -12.33
N ASP A 135 31.77 -4.34 -13.53
CA ASP A 135 30.70 -3.40 -13.84
C ASP A 135 29.32 -4.11 -13.90
N LEU A 136 29.27 -5.37 -14.36
CA LEU A 136 28.07 -6.18 -14.39
C LEU A 136 27.64 -6.60 -12.98
N GLU A 137 28.58 -6.92 -12.10
CA GLU A 137 28.29 -7.24 -10.70
C GLU A 137 27.58 -6.07 -10.01
N VAL A 138 28.05 -4.85 -10.21
CA VAL A 138 27.40 -3.63 -9.69
C VAL A 138 26.00 -3.43 -10.27
N LEU A 139 25.81 -3.71 -11.55
CA LEU A 139 24.48 -3.65 -12.19
C LEU A 139 23.53 -4.70 -11.59
N LEU A 140 24.01 -5.92 -11.40
CA LEU A 140 23.21 -7.03 -10.88
C LEU A 140 22.86 -6.88 -9.42
N GLU A 141 23.78 -6.42 -8.58
CA GLU A 141 23.49 -6.08 -7.17
C GLU A 141 22.38 -5.04 -7.08
N HIS A 142 22.47 -3.97 -7.86
CA HIS A 142 21.43 -2.93 -7.86
C HIS A 142 20.10 -3.43 -8.41
N LEU A 143 20.14 -4.25 -9.45
CA LEU A 143 18.95 -4.87 -10.03
C LEU A 143 18.30 -5.84 -9.03
N GLU A 144 19.09 -6.59 -8.26
CA GLU A 144 18.59 -7.47 -7.19
C GLU A 144 17.93 -6.69 -6.08
N GLU A 145 18.54 -5.58 -5.64
CA GLU A 145 17.95 -4.66 -4.66
C GLU A 145 16.61 -4.12 -5.15
N GLU A 146 16.55 -3.68 -6.41
CA GLU A 146 15.34 -3.13 -7.03
C GLU A 146 14.24 -4.17 -7.20
N LEU A 147 14.58 -5.38 -7.69
CA LEU A 147 13.63 -6.48 -7.84
C LEU A 147 13.15 -7.00 -6.48
N SER A 148 14.05 -7.10 -5.50
CA SER A 148 13.71 -7.45 -4.12
C SER A 148 12.77 -6.43 -3.52
N PHE A 149 13.03 -5.14 -3.75
CA PHE A 149 12.16 -4.06 -3.33
C PHE A 149 10.78 -4.13 -4.01
N ILE A 150 10.73 -4.32 -5.34
CA ILE A 150 9.47 -4.47 -6.10
C ILE A 150 8.69 -5.69 -5.60
N LYS A 151 9.37 -6.80 -5.35
CA LYS A 151 8.76 -8.04 -4.85
C LYS A 151 8.25 -7.88 -3.42
N GLU A 152 9.07 -7.34 -2.51
CA GLU A 152 8.70 -7.08 -1.12
C GLU A 152 7.49 -6.15 -1.04
N VAL A 153 7.39 -5.19 -1.94
CA VAL A 153 6.26 -4.28 -2.03
C VAL A 153 5.03 -4.95 -2.60
N LYS A 154 5.16 -5.76 -3.65
CA LYS A 154 4.04 -6.55 -4.19
C LYS A 154 3.51 -7.56 -3.17
N GLU A 155 4.38 -8.23 -2.44
CA GLU A 155 4.02 -9.17 -1.36
C GLU A 155 3.39 -8.44 -0.17
N LYS A 156 3.98 -7.32 0.28
CA LYS A 156 3.44 -6.54 1.40
C LYS A 156 2.23 -5.69 1.05
N LEU A 157 2.05 -5.31 -0.21
CA LEU A 157 0.77 -4.78 -0.69
C LEU A 157 -0.33 -5.85 -0.62
N SER A 158 -0.03 -7.10 -0.97
CA SER A 158 -0.98 -8.20 -0.80
C SER A 158 -1.21 -8.52 0.68
N GLU A 159 -0.17 -8.48 1.52
CA GLU A 159 -0.25 -8.72 2.96
C GLU A 159 -0.79 -7.53 3.76
N SER A 160 -0.42 -6.29 3.45
CA SER A 160 -0.94 -5.10 4.16
C SER A 160 -2.37 -4.77 3.77
N VAL A 161 -2.74 -5.09 2.55
CA VAL A 161 -4.14 -5.20 2.14
C VAL A 161 -4.82 -6.30 2.96
N GLU A 162 -4.25 -7.47 3.11
CA GLU A 162 -4.80 -8.60 3.89
C GLU A 162 -4.81 -8.31 5.40
N VAL A 163 -3.80 -7.62 5.95
CA VAL A 163 -3.69 -7.28 7.39
C VAL A 163 -4.53 -6.06 7.78
N ASN A 164 -4.62 -5.01 6.99
CA ASN A 164 -5.61 -3.95 7.21
C ASN A 164 -7.04 -4.48 7.05
N TYR A 165 -7.18 -5.50 6.31
CA TYR A 165 -8.44 -6.19 6.08
C TYR A 165 -8.76 -7.23 7.13
N GLN A 166 -7.78 -8.00 7.61
CA GLN A 166 -7.97 -8.83 8.80
C GLN A 166 -8.30 -7.97 10.02
N ARG A 167 -7.73 -6.77 10.12
CA ARG A 167 -8.03 -5.79 11.16
C ARG A 167 -9.47 -5.29 11.08
N LEU A 168 -9.98 -5.00 9.88
CA LEU A 168 -11.39 -4.66 9.64
C LEU A 168 -12.29 -5.89 9.68
N ALA A 169 -11.83 -7.05 9.20
CA ALA A 169 -12.61 -8.29 9.19
C ALA A 169 -12.66 -8.98 10.56
N GLU A 170 -11.63 -8.85 11.39
CA GLU A 170 -11.66 -9.30 12.79
C GLU A 170 -12.52 -8.37 13.64
N PHE A 171 -12.63 -7.09 13.26
CA PHE A 171 -13.57 -6.15 13.86
C PHE A 171 -15.03 -6.44 13.43
N ASP A 172 -15.22 -6.98 12.24
CA ASP A 172 -16.49 -6.93 11.52
C ASP A 172 -16.89 -8.26 10.83
N GLY A 173 -16.00 -9.25 10.80
CA GLY A 173 -16.24 -10.48 10.02
C GLY A 173 -16.35 -10.25 8.49
N ARG A 174 -16.01 -9.06 8.01
CA ARG A 174 -16.12 -8.65 6.61
C ARG A 174 -14.79 -8.84 5.89
N LYS A 175 -14.81 -9.62 4.81
CA LYS A 175 -13.65 -9.67 3.89
C LYS A 175 -13.65 -8.41 3.03
N PRO A 176 -12.52 -7.77 2.94
CA PRO A 176 -12.32 -6.50 2.30
C PRO A 176 -12.29 -6.51 0.77
N ALA A 177 -12.61 -5.35 0.16
CA ALA A 177 -12.37 -5.09 -1.25
C ALA A 177 -10.85 -4.99 -1.52
N LYS A 178 -10.31 -5.69 -2.51
CA LYS A 178 -8.91 -5.56 -2.91
C LYS A 178 -8.65 -4.11 -3.35
N PHE A 179 -7.82 -3.40 -2.62
CA PHE A 179 -7.25 -2.13 -3.08
C PHE A 179 -6.18 -2.47 -4.11
N ASN A 180 -6.47 -2.26 -5.38
CA ASN A 180 -5.43 -2.16 -6.39
C ASN A 180 -4.85 -0.75 -6.28
N LEU A 181 -3.71 -0.60 -5.62
CA LEU A 181 -2.84 0.54 -5.91
C LEU A 181 -2.39 0.34 -7.35
N GLU A 182 -2.72 1.31 -8.20
CA GLU A 182 -2.19 1.32 -9.57
C GLU A 182 -0.67 1.48 -9.49
N SER A 183 0.04 0.90 -10.44
CA SER A 183 1.51 1.02 -10.52
C SER A 183 2.02 2.46 -10.54
N SER A 184 1.18 3.41 -10.98
CA SER A 184 1.41 4.85 -10.92
C SER A 184 1.59 5.40 -9.50
N ASP A 185 0.79 4.94 -8.55
CA ASP A 185 0.83 5.43 -7.15
C ASP A 185 2.12 5.01 -6.46
N PHE A 186 2.64 3.85 -6.85
CA PHE A 186 3.86 3.27 -6.32
C PHE A 186 5.12 4.06 -6.76
N LEU A 187 5.22 4.38 -8.04
CA LEU A 187 6.35 5.17 -8.55
C LEU A 187 6.33 6.60 -7.99
N GLN A 188 5.13 7.18 -7.81
CA GLN A 188 4.99 8.48 -7.16
C GLN A 188 5.48 8.45 -5.71
N LEU A 189 5.11 7.41 -4.94
CA LEU A 189 5.59 7.21 -3.57
C LEU A 189 7.11 7.06 -3.51
N ARG A 190 7.71 6.33 -4.44
CA ARG A 190 9.17 6.17 -4.53
C ARG A 190 9.88 7.49 -4.81
N LYS A 191 9.43 8.24 -5.83
CA LYS A 191 9.98 9.58 -6.14
C LYS A 191 9.86 10.53 -4.95
N MET A 192 8.73 10.45 -4.24
CA MET A 192 8.53 11.22 -3.02
C MET A 192 9.54 10.82 -1.94
N ILE A 193 9.77 9.53 -1.71
CA ILE A 193 10.76 9.04 -0.75
C ILE A 193 12.17 9.54 -1.09
N GLU A 194 12.60 9.43 -2.34
CA GLU A 194 13.90 9.90 -2.79
C GLU A 194 14.07 11.40 -2.57
N ALA A 195 13.06 12.19 -2.92
CA ALA A 195 13.05 13.63 -2.71
C ALA A 195 13.12 14.00 -1.21
N GLU A 196 12.32 13.32 -0.38
CA GLU A 196 12.28 13.56 1.06
C GLU A 196 13.56 13.11 1.76
N MET A 197 14.25 12.07 1.30
CA MET A 197 15.56 11.67 1.82
C MET A 197 16.63 12.73 1.56
N ILE A 198 16.64 13.32 0.36
CA ILE A 198 17.56 14.44 0.02
C ILE A 198 17.22 15.66 0.89
N PHE A 199 15.93 15.95 1.05
CA PHE A 199 15.49 17.07 1.88
C PHE A 199 15.84 16.87 3.35
N LEU A 200 15.67 15.66 3.89
CA LEU A 200 16.08 15.27 5.23
C LEU A 200 17.58 15.48 5.47
N GLN A 201 18.40 15.05 4.51
CA GLN A 201 19.86 15.27 4.59
C GLN A 201 20.21 16.76 4.65
N LYS A 202 19.56 17.59 3.81
CA LYS A 202 19.77 19.04 3.82
C LYS A 202 19.32 19.67 5.14
N ALA A 203 18.14 19.32 5.62
CA ALA A 203 17.60 19.82 6.88
C ALA A 203 18.53 19.51 8.07
N ARG A 204 19.06 18.28 8.12
CA ARG A 204 20.08 17.88 9.11
C ARG A 204 21.37 18.68 9.00
N GLY A 205 21.84 18.91 7.77
CA GLY A 205 23.08 19.68 7.51
C GLY A 205 23.02 21.12 7.98
N ILE A 206 21.84 21.77 7.89
CA ILE A 206 21.64 23.17 8.36
C ILE A 206 21.08 23.25 9.79
N GLY A 207 20.75 22.11 10.42
CA GLY A 207 20.21 22.06 11.77
C GLY A 207 18.75 22.48 11.89
N ASP A 208 17.99 22.52 10.80
CA ASP A 208 16.57 22.89 10.80
C ASP A 208 15.70 21.74 11.31
N LYS A 209 15.38 21.77 12.60
CA LYS A 209 14.58 20.72 13.27
C LYS A 209 13.14 20.64 12.78
N ILE A 210 12.56 21.73 12.30
CA ILE A 210 11.19 21.73 11.77
C ILE A 210 11.18 21.06 10.40
N ALA A 211 12.11 21.43 9.52
CA ALA A 211 12.26 20.79 8.22
C ALA A 211 12.61 19.30 8.35
N GLU A 212 13.54 18.96 9.28
CA GLU A 212 13.89 17.56 9.58
C GLU A 212 12.64 16.75 10.00
N LYS A 213 11.87 17.27 10.95
CA LYS A 213 10.64 16.66 11.44
C LYS A 213 9.62 16.41 10.31
N ASN A 214 9.42 17.40 9.43
CA ASN A 214 8.47 17.29 8.33
C ASN A 214 8.88 16.22 7.30
N ALA A 215 10.15 16.15 6.96
CA ALA A 215 10.69 15.10 6.08
C ALA A 215 10.55 13.71 6.70
N LEU A 216 10.83 13.56 8.00
CA LEU A 216 10.65 12.30 8.74
C LEU A 216 9.17 11.86 8.74
N SER A 217 8.24 12.80 8.89
CA SER A 217 6.80 12.53 8.79
C SER A 217 6.42 11.98 7.40
N ALA A 218 6.87 12.65 6.34
CA ALA A 218 6.59 12.24 4.98
C ALA A 218 7.16 10.84 4.68
N LEU A 219 8.40 10.57 5.11
CA LEU A 219 9.05 9.26 4.96
C LEU A 219 8.31 8.17 5.77
N GLY A 220 7.99 8.44 7.03
CA GLY A 220 7.24 7.50 7.88
C GLY A 220 5.92 7.09 7.26
N LEU A 221 5.13 8.06 6.78
CA LEU A 221 3.86 7.82 6.10
C LEU A 221 4.03 7.07 4.78
N ALA A 222 5.04 7.43 3.97
CA ALA A 222 5.31 6.77 2.72
C ALA A 222 5.69 5.30 2.91
N TYR A 223 6.60 5.02 3.85
CA TYR A 223 6.98 3.64 4.17
C TYR A 223 5.84 2.84 4.82
N SER A 224 4.97 3.48 5.60
CA SER A 224 3.75 2.85 6.12
C SER A 224 2.80 2.44 4.99
N ARG A 225 2.58 3.34 4.00
CA ARG A 225 1.76 3.03 2.81
C ARG A 225 2.36 1.90 1.96
N LEU A 226 3.69 1.81 1.91
CA LEU A 226 4.40 0.72 1.23
C LEU A 226 4.39 -0.59 2.03
N GLY A 227 3.78 -0.64 3.22
CA GLY A 227 3.82 -1.82 4.10
C GLY A 227 5.20 -2.07 4.74
N GLN A 228 6.20 -1.21 4.50
CA GLN A 228 7.53 -1.32 5.11
C GLN A 228 7.51 -0.84 6.57
N THR A 229 6.78 -1.57 7.39
CA THR A 229 6.46 -1.20 8.78
C THR A 229 7.70 -0.91 9.63
N ARG A 230 8.79 -1.66 9.44
CA ARG A 230 10.04 -1.43 10.20
C ARG A 230 10.65 -0.06 9.90
N LYS A 231 10.70 0.34 8.64
CA LYS A 231 11.21 1.67 8.25
C LYS A 231 10.26 2.78 8.72
N ALA A 232 8.96 2.58 8.57
CA ALA A 232 7.97 3.52 9.08
C ALA A 232 8.16 3.78 10.59
N ILE A 233 8.32 2.72 11.39
CA ILE A 233 8.60 2.81 12.83
C ILE A 233 9.87 3.64 13.09
N GLN A 234 10.97 3.41 12.37
CA GLN A 234 12.20 4.17 12.55
C GLN A 234 11.99 5.66 12.34
N TYR A 235 11.36 6.05 11.22
CA TYR A 235 11.10 7.46 10.92
C TYR A 235 10.12 8.10 11.90
N PHE A 236 9.06 7.39 12.32
CA PHE A 236 8.13 7.90 13.33
C PHE A 236 8.80 8.06 14.71
N GLN A 237 9.74 7.18 15.09
CA GLN A 237 10.49 7.32 16.35
C GLN A 237 11.43 8.54 16.32
N GLU A 238 12.13 8.77 15.21
CA GLU A 238 12.98 9.95 15.06
C GLU A 238 12.14 11.23 15.07
N GLN A 239 11.00 11.25 14.38
CA GLN A 239 10.06 12.36 14.40
C GLN A 239 9.52 12.61 15.81
N LEU A 240 9.16 11.55 16.55
CA LEU A 240 8.64 11.63 17.92
C LEU A 240 9.63 12.35 18.85
N ASN A 241 10.91 12.00 18.79
CA ASN A 241 11.96 12.64 19.59
C ASN A 241 12.05 14.15 19.32
N ILE A 242 11.98 14.57 18.05
CA ILE A 242 12.02 15.98 17.68
C ILE A 242 10.75 16.69 18.15
N SER A 243 9.57 16.12 17.92
CA SER A 243 8.28 16.73 18.31
C SER A 243 8.14 16.86 19.82
N GLN A 244 8.65 15.89 20.59
CA GLN A 244 8.73 15.98 22.06
C GLN A 244 9.62 17.14 22.49
N GLY A 245 10.81 17.28 21.88
CA GLY A 245 11.74 18.37 22.17
C GLY A 245 11.18 19.76 21.84
N LEU A 246 10.31 19.86 20.84
CA LEU A 246 9.62 21.09 20.43
C LEU A 246 8.33 21.37 21.21
N GLY A 247 7.84 20.43 22.02
CA GLY A 247 6.61 20.56 22.79
C GLY A 247 5.31 20.48 21.97
N TYR A 248 5.32 19.83 20.81
CA TYR A 248 4.16 19.66 19.94
C TYR A 248 3.28 18.48 20.39
N PHE A 249 2.56 18.67 21.50
CA PHE A 249 1.85 17.57 22.20
C PHE A 249 0.80 16.87 21.34
N GLU A 250 0.05 17.58 20.50
CA GLU A 250 -0.94 16.98 19.60
C GLU A 250 -0.26 16.08 18.58
N GLU A 251 0.84 16.53 17.99
CA GLU A 251 1.62 15.75 17.04
C GLU A 251 2.25 14.51 17.72
N VAL A 252 2.77 14.69 18.95
CA VAL A 252 3.28 13.57 19.76
C VAL A 252 2.18 12.53 19.99
N CYS A 253 0.97 12.92 20.33
CA CYS A 253 -0.15 11.99 20.48
C CYS A 253 -0.47 11.26 19.17
N GLY A 254 -0.47 11.96 18.03
CA GLY A 254 -0.66 11.35 16.71
C GLY A 254 0.42 10.33 16.37
N LEU A 255 1.69 10.64 16.68
CA LEU A 255 2.82 9.75 16.45
C LEU A 255 2.79 8.50 17.35
N LEU A 256 2.41 8.66 18.61
CA LEU A 256 2.23 7.54 19.53
C LEU A 256 1.14 6.58 19.04
N ALA A 257 0.04 7.11 18.49
CA ALA A 257 -0.97 6.28 17.83
C ALA A 257 -0.40 5.53 16.62
N SER A 258 0.31 6.25 15.73
CA SER A 258 0.90 5.66 14.51
C SER A 258 1.92 4.56 14.85
N LEU A 259 2.73 4.75 15.89
CA LEU A 259 3.66 3.73 16.40
C LEU A 259 2.91 2.56 17.01
N GLY A 260 1.87 2.83 17.79
CA GLY A 260 0.98 1.79 18.33
C GLY A 260 0.40 0.92 17.21
N ASP A 261 -0.14 1.56 16.17
CA ASP A 261 -0.70 0.88 15.00
C ASP A 261 0.36 0.05 14.27
N ALA A 262 1.55 0.62 14.01
CA ALA A 262 2.63 -0.06 13.31
C ALA A 262 3.14 -1.29 14.10
N TYR A 263 3.24 -1.20 15.43
CA TYR A 263 3.60 -2.34 16.25
C TYR A 263 2.48 -3.39 16.33
N ALA A 264 1.23 -2.97 16.36
CA ALA A 264 0.08 -3.88 16.32
C ALA A 264 0.03 -4.67 15.00
N VAL A 265 0.27 -4.00 13.87
CA VAL A 265 0.37 -4.63 12.54
C VAL A 265 1.56 -5.60 12.47
N SER A 266 2.70 -5.26 13.08
CA SER A 266 3.87 -6.15 13.12
C SER A 266 3.73 -7.32 14.11
N GLY A 267 2.59 -7.45 14.79
CA GLY A 267 2.32 -8.49 15.78
C GLY A 267 2.92 -8.24 17.18
N ASN A 268 3.59 -7.09 17.37
CA ASN A 268 4.17 -6.77 18.69
C ASN A 268 3.13 -6.05 19.57
N ILE A 269 2.18 -6.83 20.07
CA ILE A 269 0.99 -6.34 20.80
C ILE A 269 1.37 -5.62 22.10
N ASP A 270 2.42 -6.06 22.79
CA ASP A 270 2.85 -5.43 24.04
C ASP A 270 3.44 -4.03 23.82
N ARG A 271 4.24 -3.85 22.76
CA ARG A 271 4.72 -2.51 22.37
C ARG A 271 3.58 -1.60 21.91
N ALA A 272 2.65 -2.13 21.12
CA ALA A 272 1.47 -1.38 20.70
C ALA A 272 0.70 -0.87 21.91
N LYS A 273 0.46 -1.75 22.91
CA LYS A 273 -0.17 -1.39 24.18
C LYS A 273 0.55 -0.24 24.88
N SER A 274 1.88 -0.34 25.00
CA SER A 274 2.71 0.67 25.67
C SER A 274 2.54 2.06 25.02
N TYR A 275 2.57 2.13 23.68
CA TYR A 275 2.40 3.38 22.96
C TYR A 275 0.99 3.98 23.11
N TYR A 276 -0.07 3.17 23.09
CA TYR A 276 -1.42 3.67 23.33
C TYR A 276 -1.64 4.12 24.80
N GLU A 277 -0.99 3.47 25.77
CA GLU A 277 -1.02 3.90 27.18
C GLU A 277 -0.28 5.23 27.36
N GLU A 278 0.87 5.41 26.71
CA GLU A 278 1.60 6.67 26.71
C GLU A 278 0.80 7.79 26.06
N GLN A 279 0.18 7.52 24.91
CA GLN A 279 -0.74 8.44 24.24
C GLN A 279 -1.87 8.85 25.17
N ARG A 280 -2.51 7.90 25.84
CA ARG A 280 -3.62 8.15 26.74
C ARG A 280 -3.21 9.11 27.88
N VAL A 281 -2.12 8.78 28.57
CA VAL A 281 -1.61 9.58 29.70
C VAL A 281 -1.30 11.02 29.25
N LEU A 282 -0.64 11.17 28.10
CA LEU A 282 -0.32 12.50 27.57
C LEU A 282 -1.60 13.26 27.18
N ALA A 283 -2.50 12.62 26.45
CA ALA A 283 -3.74 13.21 25.98
C ALA A 283 -4.64 13.65 27.15
N GLU A 284 -4.80 12.81 28.19
CA GLU A 284 -5.54 13.15 29.42
C GLU A 284 -4.90 14.34 30.13
N SER A 285 -3.56 14.36 30.28
CA SER A 285 -2.85 15.46 30.94
C SER A 285 -2.97 16.82 30.23
N LYS A 286 -3.23 16.79 28.91
CA LYS A 286 -3.34 18.00 28.07
C LYS A 286 -4.77 18.34 27.67
N GLY A 287 -5.77 17.55 28.09
CA GLY A 287 -7.17 17.77 27.74
C GLY A 287 -7.46 17.52 26.25
N LEU A 288 -6.70 16.64 25.59
CA LEU A 288 -6.82 16.34 24.16
C LEU A 288 -7.84 15.21 23.92
N HIS A 289 -9.13 15.51 24.04
CA HIS A 289 -10.22 14.51 24.03
C HIS A 289 -10.22 13.61 22.81
N THR A 290 -9.89 14.11 21.61
CA THR A 290 -9.77 13.30 20.39
C THR A 290 -8.73 12.18 20.55
N TYR A 291 -7.57 12.49 21.11
CA TYR A 291 -6.50 11.51 21.31
C TYR A 291 -6.77 10.57 22.49
N VAL A 292 -7.55 11.01 23.48
CA VAL A 292 -8.07 10.12 24.53
C VAL A 292 -8.94 9.03 23.90
N GLY A 293 -9.91 9.41 23.07
CA GLY A 293 -10.75 8.47 22.33
C GLY A 293 -9.94 7.51 21.46
N THR A 294 -8.97 8.05 20.70
CA THR A 294 -8.08 7.23 19.84
C THR A 294 -7.27 6.23 20.65
N SER A 295 -6.72 6.62 21.80
CA SER A 295 -5.92 5.75 22.65
C SER A 295 -6.74 4.58 23.23
N TYR A 296 -7.95 4.87 23.71
CA TYR A 296 -8.84 3.81 24.18
C TYR A 296 -9.30 2.88 23.06
N ASN A 297 -9.53 3.39 21.85
CA ASN A 297 -9.81 2.55 20.68
C ASN A 297 -8.62 1.60 20.38
N GLY A 298 -7.39 2.12 20.35
CA GLY A 298 -6.19 1.30 20.18
C GLY A 298 -5.99 0.25 21.28
N LEU A 299 -6.23 0.62 22.54
CA LEU A 299 -6.18 -0.33 23.68
C LEU A 299 -7.27 -1.40 23.57
N GLY A 300 -8.47 -1.03 23.14
CA GLY A 300 -9.55 -1.99 22.87
C GLY A 300 -9.11 -3.02 21.83
N PHE A 301 -8.52 -2.58 20.72
CA PHE A 301 -7.96 -3.48 19.71
C PHE A 301 -6.88 -4.42 20.30
N VAL A 302 -5.96 -3.90 21.09
CA VAL A 302 -4.94 -4.72 21.79
C VAL A 302 -5.59 -5.81 22.64
N PHE A 303 -6.64 -5.47 23.40
CA PHE A 303 -7.31 -6.45 24.25
C PHE A 303 -8.08 -7.49 23.45
N VAL A 304 -8.67 -7.13 22.29
CA VAL A 304 -9.24 -8.12 21.35
C VAL A 304 -8.18 -9.10 20.88
N LYS A 305 -6.98 -8.62 20.53
CA LYS A 305 -5.86 -9.47 20.10
C LYS A 305 -5.32 -10.39 21.22
N GLN A 306 -5.51 -9.98 22.46
CA GLN A 306 -5.18 -10.80 23.65
C GLN A 306 -6.35 -11.69 24.10
N ASP A 307 -7.44 -11.76 23.34
CA ASP A 307 -8.67 -12.50 23.69
C ASP A 307 -9.32 -12.06 25.03
N LYS A 308 -9.11 -10.80 25.43
CA LYS A 308 -9.67 -10.19 26.63
C LYS A 308 -10.86 -9.30 26.25
N ILE A 309 -11.93 -9.96 25.76
CA ILE A 309 -13.03 -9.29 25.08
C ILE A 309 -13.77 -8.29 25.99
N GLU A 310 -13.99 -8.61 27.29
CA GLU A 310 -14.64 -7.70 28.23
C GLU A 310 -13.82 -6.41 28.40
N LYS A 311 -12.49 -6.51 28.55
CA LYS A 311 -11.61 -5.34 28.65
C LYS A 311 -11.59 -4.51 27.36
N ALA A 312 -11.72 -5.17 26.23
CA ALA A 312 -11.83 -4.48 24.94
C ALA A 312 -13.12 -3.65 24.88
N ILE A 313 -14.24 -4.23 25.27
CA ILE A 313 -15.54 -3.54 25.34
C ILE A 313 -15.46 -2.33 26.27
N ASP A 314 -14.88 -2.47 27.46
CA ASP A 314 -14.71 -1.35 28.39
C ASP A 314 -13.88 -0.20 27.78
N CYS A 315 -12.82 -0.53 27.06
CA CYS A 315 -12.03 0.48 26.35
C CYS A 315 -12.82 1.15 25.21
N TYR A 316 -13.55 0.37 24.41
CA TYR A 316 -14.35 0.92 23.33
C TYR A 316 -15.49 1.80 23.83
N LEU A 317 -16.11 1.48 24.99
CA LEU A 317 -17.12 2.32 25.60
C LEU A 317 -16.54 3.69 26.03
N LYS A 318 -15.33 3.71 26.60
CA LYS A 318 -14.63 4.96 26.94
C LYS A 318 -14.27 5.77 25.69
N ALA A 319 -13.83 5.08 24.62
CA ALA A 319 -13.60 5.75 23.35
C ALA A 319 -14.89 6.35 22.77
N LEU A 320 -16.00 5.61 22.85
CA LEU A 320 -17.31 6.04 22.39
C LEU A 320 -17.79 7.31 23.15
N GLU A 321 -17.60 7.35 24.47
CA GLU A 321 -17.91 8.53 25.29
C GLU A 321 -17.17 9.77 24.77
N SER A 322 -15.86 9.67 24.53
CA SER A 322 -15.06 10.76 23.98
C SER A 322 -15.56 11.22 22.61
N TYR A 323 -15.92 10.30 21.71
CA TYR A 323 -16.42 10.67 20.39
C TYR A 323 -17.90 11.14 20.40
N CYS A 324 -18.66 10.80 21.43
CA CYS A 324 -19.98 11.40 21.66
C CYS A 324 -19.87 12.89 22.03
N GLU A 325 -18.92 13.24 22.91
CA GLU A 325 -18.64 14.64 23.27
C GLU A 325 -18.20 15.46 22.05
N LEU A 326 -17.37 14.87 21.19
CA LEU A 326 -16.87 15.47 19.97
C LEU A 326 -17.90 15.51 18.82
N LYS A 327 -19.04 14.83 18.96
CA LYS A 327 -20.04 14.63 17.90
C LYS A 327 -19.48 14.01 16.61
N ASP A 328 -18.44 13.18 16.73
CA ASP A 328 -17.87 12.45 15.61
C ASP A 328 -18.70 11.20 15.33
N HIS A 329 -19.71 11.36 14.49
CA HIS A 329 -20.66 10.28 14.16
C HIS A 329 -20.02 9.12 13.40
N GLU A 330 -18.96 9.36 12.62
CA GLU A 330 -18.27 8.27 11.92
C GLU A 330 -17.54 7.36 12.91
N LYS A 331 -16.83 7.94 13.87
CA LYS A 331 -16.15 7.17 14.92
C LYS A 331 -17.12 6.51 15.90
N GLN A 332 -18.23 7.17 16.22
CA GLN A 332 -19.31 6.55 17.00
C GLN A 332 -19.87 5.31 16.31
N LEU A 333 -20.13 5.41 15.00
CA LEU A 333 -20.62 4.29 14.21
C LEU A 333 -19.63 3.11 14.22
N GLU A 334 -18.36 3.38 13.93
CA GLU A 334 -17.29 2.36 13.93
C GLU A 334 -17.20 1.62 15.28
N LEU A 335 -17.22 2.38 16.38
CA LEU A 335 -17.13 1.81 17.73
C LEU A 335 -18.38 1.00 18.14
N LEU A 336 -19.57 1.50 17.84
CA LEU A 336 -20.81 0.78 18.17
C LEU A 336 -20.93 -0.53 17.44
N VAL A 337 -20.53 -0.58 16.17
CA VAL A 337 -20.42 -1.84 15.42
C VAL A 337 -19.40 -2.76 16.08
N GLY A 338 -18.20 -2.26 16.39
CA GLY A 338 -17.16 -3.04 17.05
C GLY A 338 -17.60 -3.60 18.42
N ILE A 339 -18.25 -2.79 19.25
CA ILE A 339 -18.80 -3.21 20.56
C ILE A 339 -19.87 -4.28 20.36
N GLY A 340 -20.79 -4.07 19.42
CA GLY A 340 -21.85 -5.04 19.12
C GLY A 340 -21.29 -6.41 18.68
N LEU A 341 -20.27 -6.41 17.82
CA LEU A 341 -19.60 -7.64 17.38
C LEU A 341 -18.82 -8.33 18.53
N ASN A 342 -18.24 -7.57 19.45
CA ASN A 342 -17.58 -8.15 20.62
C ASN A 342 -18.60 -8.73 21.64
N TYR A 343 -19.75 -8.06 21.85
CA TYR A 343 -20.84 -8.66 22.64
C TYR A 343 -21.37 -9.96 21.98
N ARG A 344 -21.43 -10.00 20.65
CA ARG A 344 -21.80 -11.24 19.92
C ARG A 344 -20.81 -12.37 20.16
N LYS A 345 -19.49 -12.09 20.22
CA LYS A 345 -18.47 -13.09 20.57
C LYS A 345 -18.64 -13.67 21.97
N LEU A 346 -19.17 -12.88 22.89
CA LEU A 346 -19.50 -13.30 24.26
C LEU A 346 -20.90 -13.89 24.37
N GLU A 347 -21.61 -14.07 23.26
CA GLU A 347 -23.00 -14.55 23.20
C GLU A 347 -24.00 -13.66 23.98
N HIS A 348 -23.63 -12.40 24.24
CA HIS A 348 -24.51 -11.40 24.86
C HIS A 348 -25.39 -10.73 23.78
N TRP A 349 -26.32 -11.50 23.23
CA TRP A 349 -27.08 -11.14 22.03
C TRP A 349 -27.92 -9.88 22.22
N GLU A 350 -28.54 -9.67 23.38
CA GLU A 350 -29.35 -8.47 23.68
C GLU A 350 -28.50 -7.20 23.57
N LYS A 351 -27.32 -7.21 24.24
CA LYS A 351 -26.40 -6.04 24.20
C LYS A 351 -25.84 -5.81 22.80
N ALA A 352 -25.58 -6.89 22.05
CA ALA A 352 -25.17 -6.78 20.67
C ALA A 352 -26.22 -6.08 19.82
N ILE A 353 -27.49 -6.46 19.98
CA ILE A 353 -28.62 -5.84 19.28
C ILE A 353 -28.73 -4.35 19.63
N GLU A 354 -28.68 -3.99 20.90
CA GLU A 354 -28.75 -2.60 21.34
C GLU A 354 -27.67 -1.72 20.67
N CYS A 355 -26.43 -2.19 20.66
CA CYS A 355 -25.31 -1.48 20.00
C CYS A 355 -25.53 -1.37 18.48
N LEU A 356 -25.90 -2.47 17.83
CA LEU A 356 -26.13 -2.50 16.39
C LEU A 356 -27.33 -1.66 15.97
N GLU A 357 -28.40 -1.56 16.78
CA GLU A 357 -29.52 -0.66 16.52
C GLU A 357 -29.13 0.82 16.63
N GLN A 358 -28.28 1.18 17.61
CA GLN A 358 -27.72 2.51 17.71
C GLN A 358 -26.82 2.83 16.52
N ALA A 359 -25.94 1.90 16.14
CA ALA A 359 -25.11 2.01 14.96
C ALA A 359 -25.95 2.22 13.69
N LEU A 360 -27.04 1.45 13.53
CA LEU A 360 -27.94 1.57 12.39
C LEU A 360 -28.62 2.95 12.30
N LYS A 361 -28.97 3.55 13.43
CA LYS A 361 -29.53 4.92 13.46
C LYS A 361 -28.48 5.95 12.99
N ILE A 362 -27.22 5.82 13.45
CA ILE A 362 -26.14 6.70 13.03
C ILE A 362 -25.82 6.51 11.56
N ALA A 363 -25.70 5.27 11.08
CA ALA A 363 -25.41 4.96 9.68
C ALA A 363 -26.43 5.59 8.73
N LYS A 364 -27.72 5.57 9.11
CA LYS A 364 -28.79 6.27 8.38
C LYS A 364 -28.67 7.76 8.44
N TYR A 365 -28.33 8.32 9.60
CA TYR A 365 -28.18 9.77 9.80
C TYR A 365 -27.06 10.36 8.94
N ILE A 366 -25.90 9.64 8.84
CA ILE A 366 -24.77 10.07 8.01
C ILE A 366 -24.84 9.55 6.57
N GLU A 367 -25.97 8.92 6.18
CA GLU A 367 -26.23 8.36 4.84
C GLU A 367 -25.18 7.32 4.40
N ASN A 368 -24.54 6.61 5.33
CA ASN A 368 -23.56 5.55 5.03
C ASN A 368 -24.31 4.25 4.69
N ARG A 369 -24.78 4.17 3.43
CA ARG A 369 -25.55 3.01 2.93
C ARG A 369 -24.81 1.69 3.03
N LYS A 370 -23.48 1.72 2.83
CA LYS A 370 -22.69 0.50 2.90
C LYS A 370 -22.73 -0.07 4.32
N GLU A 371 -22.45 0.73 5.31
CA GLU A 371 -22.46 0.30 6.71
C GLU A 371 -23.89 -0.04 7.17
N GLU A 372 -24.90 0.71 6.74
CA GLU A 372 -26.29 0.38 7.02
C GLU A 372 -26.64 -1.06 6.63
N ILE A 373 -26.25 -1.48 5.41
CA ILE A 373 -26.53 -2.84 4.91
C ILE A 373 -25.79 -3.89 5.75
N HIS A 374 -24.54 -3.67 6.04
CA HIS A 374 -23.74 -4.58 6.85
C HIS A 374 -24.34 -4.76 8.25
N ILE A 375 -24.66 -3.65 8.92
CA ILE A 375 -25.25 -3.66 10.26
C ILE A 375 -26.57 -4.43 10.26
N ARG A 376 -27.40 -4.30 9.22
CA ARG A 376 -28.66 -5.07 9.10
C ARG A 376 -28.42 -6.56 9.07
N VAL A 377 -27.37 -7.03 8.38
CA VAL A 377 -27.02 -8.45 8.32
C VAL A 377 -26.54 -8.93 9.69
N ASP A 378 -25.67 -8.16 10.36
CA ASP A 378 -25.19 -8.51 11.70
C ASP A 378 -26.30 -8.49 12.76
N LEU A 379 -27.23 -7.53 12.65
CA LEU A 379 -28.42 -7.45 13.49
C LEU A 379 -29.35 -8.64 13.27
N ALA A 380 -29.55 -9.04 12.03
CA ALA A 380 -30.37 -10.19 11.69
C ALA A 380 -29.81 -11.51 12.29
N GLU A 381 -28.49 -11.68 12.25
CA GLU A 381 -27.82 -12.83 12.85
C GLU A 381 -28.03 -12.86 14.38
N ALA A 382 -27.87 -11.72 15.05
CA ALA A 382 -28.09 -11.61 16.50
C ALA A 382 -29.57 -11.85 16.88
N LEU A 383 -30.51 -11.30 16.10
CA LEU A 383 -31.95 -11.51 16.29
C LEU A 383 -32.34 -12.97 16.10
N PHE A 384 -31.75 -13.65 15.14
CA PHE A 384 -32.01 -15.07 14.87
C PHE A 384 -31.58 -15.93 16.06
N LYS A 385 -30.40 -15.65 16.64
CA LYS A 385 -29.90 -16.37 17.84
C LYS A 385 -30.77 -16.14 19.09
N LEU A 386 -31.52 -15.06 19.13
CA LEU A 386 -32.57 -14.83 20.16
C LEU A 386 -33.94 -15.34 19.77
N GLU A 387 -34.03 -16.21 18.77
CA GLU A 387 -35.30 -16.78 18.26
C GLU A 387 -36.32 -15.73 17.73
N LYS A 388 -35.88 -14.48 17.52
CA LYS A 388 -36.70 -13.40 16.94
C LYS A 388 -36.70 -13.46 15.41
N HIS A 389 -37.04 -14.63 14.87
CA HIS A 389 -36.90 -14.97 13.46
C HIS A 389 -37.60 -14.00 12.51
N HIS A 390 -38.81 -13.53 12.85
CA HIS A 390 -39.54 -12.56 12.03
C HIS A 390 -38.76 -11.25 11.84
N LEU A 391 -38.15 -10.74 12.92
CA LEU A 391 -37.35 -9.51 12.86
C LEU A 391 -36.04 -9.75 12.07
N ALA A 392 -35.40 -10.90 12.26
CA ALA A 392 -34.19 -11.28 11.52
C ALA A 392 -34.47 -11.29 10.01
N ILE A 393 -35.54 -11.94 9.58
CA ILE A 393 -35.93 -11.99 8.16
C ILE A 393 -36.23 -10.60 7.61
N THR A 394 -36.89 -9.75 8.41
CA THR A 394 -37.17 -8.37 8.01
C THR A 394 -35.88 -7.58 7.74
N GLN A 395 -34.86 -7.69 8.59
CA GLN A 395 -33.57 -7.02 8.39
C GLN A 395 -32.85 -7.55 7.14
N ILE A 396 -32.84 -8.86 6.93
CA ILE A 396 -32.26 -9.46 5.72
C ILE A 396 -32.97 -8.98 4.45
N ASN A 397 -34.31 -8.97 4.42
CA ASN A 397 -35.04 -8.51 3.26
C ASN A 397 -34.75 -7.04 2.90
N GLN A 398 -34.62 -6.19 3.93
CA GLN A 398 -34.20 -4.80 3.74
C GLN A 398 -32.77 -4.69 3.19
N ALA A 399 -31.83 -5.48 3.72
CA ALA A 399 -30.45 -5.53 3.22
C ALA A 399 -30.40 -5.99 1.75
N VAL A 400 -31.11 -7.07 1.40
CA VAL A 400 -31.19 -7.60 0.03
C VAL A 400 -31.82 -6.59 -0.92
N GLY A 401 -32.89 -5.89 -0.50
CA GLY A 401 -33.52 -4.84 -1.28
C GLY A 401 -32.55 -3.71 -1.66
N GLN A 402 -31.68 -3.30 -0.70
CA GLN A 402 -30.68 -2.27 -0.93
C GLN A 402 -29.51 -2.81 -1.78
N LEU A 403 -29.07 -4.06 -1.58
CA LEU A 403 -27.97 -4.68 -2.32
C LEU A 403 -28.27 -4.87 -3.81
N LYS A 404 -29.52 -5.14 -4.18
CA LYS A 404 -29.92 -5.30 -5.59
C LYS A 404 -29.66 -4.05 -6.44
N ILE A 405 -29.57 -2.89 -5.82
CA ILE A 405 -29.32 -1.60 -6.49
C ILE A 405 -27.82 -1.36 -6.66
N ILE A 406 -26.96 -2.07 -5.89
CA ILE A 406 -25.52 -1.82 -5.78
C ILE A 406 -24.78 -2.96 -6.47
N GLN A 407 -24.11 -2.66 -7.60
CA GLN A 407 -23.28 -3.64 -8.32
C GLN A 407 -21.78 -3.37 -8.03
N THR A 408 -21.29 -3.91 -6.93
CA THR A 408 -19.88 -3.78 -6.52
C THR A 408 -19.34 -5.15 -6.04
N PRO A 409 -18.03 -5.39 -6.05
CA PRO A 409 -17.46 -6.63 -5.57
C PRO A 409 -17.84 -6.98 -4.12
N TRP A 410 -17.97 -5.98 -3.24
CA TRP A 410 -18.36 -6.21 -1.85
C TRP A 410 -19.84 -6.62 -1.72
N SER A 411 -20.73 -6.11 -2.60
CA SER A 411 -22.15 -6.47 -2.57
C SER A 411 -22.36 -7.95 -2.91
N SER A 412 -21.58 -8.48 -3.84
CA SER A 412 -21.63 -9.92 -4.20
C SER A 412 -21.14 -10.81 -3.05
N SER A 413 -20.09 -10.39 -2.33
CA SER A 413 -19.60 -11.13 -1.16
C SER A 413 -20.61 -11.14 -0.02
N LEU A 414 -21.25 -10.01 0.24
CA LEU A 414 -22.27 -9.90 1.28
C LEU A 414 -23.54 -10.68 0.93
N MET A 415 -23.95 -10.68 -0.35
CA MET A 415 -25.08 -11.48 -0.82
C MET A 415 -24.85 -12.97 -0.57
N ARG A 416 -23.64 -13.46 -0.86
CA ARG A 416 -23.24 -14.84 -0.56
C ARG A 416 -23.31 -15.17 0.94
N ARG A 417 -22.90 -14.24 1.81
CA ARG A 417 -23.04 -14.39 3.28
C ARG A 417 -24.52 -14.51 3.66
N ILE A 418 -25.38 -13.68 3.10
CA ILE A 418 -26.83 -13.71 3.34
C ILE A 418 -27.44 -15.06 2.92
N GLU A 419 -27.11 -15.55 1.73
CA GLU A 419 -27.55 -16.84 1.24
C GLU A 419 -27.16 -17.99 2.18
N LEU A 420 -25.90 -17.97 2.66
CA LEU A 420 -25.42 -18.96 3.64
C LEU A 420 -26.22 -18.89 4.95
N LEU A 421 -26.49 -17.71 5.47
CA LEU A 421 -27.30 -17.53 6.69
C LEU A 421 -28.73 -18.03 6.49
N GLN A 422 -29.37 -17.74 5.35
CA GLN A 422 -30.71 -18.20 5.04
C GLN A 422 -30.79 -19.72 4.93
N ASN A 423 -29.78 -20.37 4.37
CA ASN A 423 -29.72 -21.83 4.29
C ASN A 423 -29.57 -22.46 5.68
N LEU A 424 -28.67 -21.97 6.51
CA LEU A 424 -28.51 -22.43 7.90
C LEU A 424 -29.78 -22.25 8.72
N TRP A 425 -30.48 -21.13 8.56
CA TRP A 425 -31.72 -20.86 9.27
C TRP A 425 -32.90 -21.75 8.81
N THR A 426 -32.88 -22.25 7.59
CA THR A 426 -33.85 -23.23 7.12
C THR A 426 -33.60 -24.62 7.70
N GLU A 427 -32.31 -25.00 7.84
CA GLU A 427 -31.89 -26.25 8.44
C GLU A 427 -32.18 -26.31 9.96
N GLU A 428 -31.92 -25.20 10.71
CA GLU A 428 -32.20 -25.13 12.16
C GLU A 428 -33.72 -25.12 12.48
N ARG A 429 -34.60 -24.95 11.47
CA ARG A 429 -36.07 -24.97 11.63
C ARG A 429 -36.73 -26.34 11.30
N THR A 430 -36.00 -27.23 10.62
CA THR A 430 -36.44 -28.60 10.30
C THR A 430 -35.94 -29.58 11.33
#